data_6b8ec8b5c22b764dbc31312523e6a454
#
_entry.id   6b8ec8b5c22b764dbc31312523e6a454
#
_cell.length_a   1.000
_cell.length_b   1.000
_cell.length_c   1.000
_cell.angle_alpha   90.00
_cell.angle_beta   90.00
_cell.angle_gamma   90.00
#
_symmetry.space_group_name_H-M   'P 1'
#
loop_
_entity.id
_entity.type
_entity.pdbx_description
1 polymer ?
#
loop_
_entity_poly.entity_id
_entity_poly.type
_entity_poly.pdbx_seq_one_letter_code
_entity_poly.pdbx_strand_id
1 'polypeptide(L)'
;MTKKQKKVLIRIIVSAVLIVALKVVGSFVEINRYLEFALYMIPYFVIGYDILRKAFLGIKNKQVFDENFLMAVATVGAIALGDYTEGVAVMLFYQIGELFQSYAVGKSRRNISELMDIRPDYANIEVDGELRQVDPDEVEIGTVIVVTPGEKVPIDGVVTEGESSLNTSALTGESVPREVKAGDEIISGCINLSGVIRIKTTKEFGESTVSKILDLVENATSKKSHSENFISKFAHYYTPAVCYSALALAIIPPIINLIIGNPAGFGTWIYRALTFLVISCPCAVVISVPLSFFAGIGGASKAGVLVKGSNYLETLSKTKYVLFDKTGTMTKGVFEVVGVHDNTIDKNHLIELAAYAESYSTHPISKSLQTAYGKGIDKSRISDVKEISGHGVIAKVDGKEVAAGNGKLMDMLGLKYTECEQVGTKVHIALDGEYAGHILISDVIKPTSKQAIAELKSAGVKKTVMLTGDASDVAKQVADELGIDEVYSELLPDDKVSKVEEYLSKKSEKEKLAFVGDGINDAPVLSRADIGIAMGAMGSDAAIEAADIVLMDDDPLKIAKAIKISKKCLGIVYENIIFALGVKLVCLILGALGIANMWVAIFADVGVMVIAVLNAIRALMVKKL
;
A
#
# COMPACT_ATOMS: atom_id res chain seq x y z
N MET A 1 -0.14 10.07 23.94
CA MET A 1 1.17 10.78 24.14
C MET A 1 2.15 9.89 24.88
N THR A 2 3.37 9.76 24.40
CA THR A 2 4.45 9.01 25.06
C THR A 2 4.94 9.72 26.32
N LYS A 3 5.67 9.01 27.21
CA LYS A 3 6.31 9.63 28.41
C LYS A 3 7.22 10.81 28.05
N LYS A 4 7.93 10.73 26.90
CA LYS A 4 8.80 11.78 26.39
C LYS A 4 7.99 13.02 25.97
N GLN A 5 6.90 12.83 25.22
CA GLN A 5 6.01 13.92 24.77
C GLN A 5 5.34 14.64 25.96
N LYS A 6 4.92 13.89 27.01
CA LYS A 6 4.38 14.50 28.23
C LYS A 6 5.41 15.39 28.93
N LYS A 7 6.68 14.98 29.00
CA LYS A 7 7.75 15.80 29.59
C LYS A 7 7.96 17.10 28.80
N VAL A 8 7.97 17.04 27.45
CA VAL A 8 8.09 18.24 26.61
C VAL A 8 6.90 19.17 26.81
N LEU A 9 5.67 18.64 26.86
CA LEU A 9 4.46 19.43 27.13
C LEU A 9 4.53 20.17 28.48
N ILE A 10 4.99 19.51 29.54
CA ILE A 10 5.17 20.15 30.87
C ILE A 10 6.18 21.30 30.77
N ARG A 11 7.31 21.11 30.09
CA ARG A 11 8.33 22.16 29.89
C ARG A 11 7.76 23.35 29.11
N ILE A 12 6.95 23.10 28.07
CA ILE A 12 6.25 24.14 27.31
C ILE A 12 5.33 24.94 28.21
N ILE A 13 4.49 24.29 29.01
CA ILE A 13 3.56 24.95 29.92
C ILE A 13 4.30 25.78 30.98
N VAL A 14 5.31 25.19 31.62
CA VAL A 14 6.12 25.89 32.63
C VAL A 14 6.80 27.13 32.04
N SER A 15 7.43 27.02 30.87
CA SER A 15 8.09 28.14 30.21
C SER A 15 7.09 29.22 29.77
N ALA A 16 5.93 28.82 29.23
CA ALA A 16 4.86 29.76 28.86
C ALA A 16 4.36 30.58 30.08
N VAL A 17 4.10 29.91 31.20
CA VAL A 17 3.67 30.56 32.44
C VAL A 17 4.74 31.52 32.95
N LEU A 18 6.01 31.09 32.94
CA LEU A 18 7.13 31.97 33.34
C LEU A 18 7.26 33.21 32.45
N ILE A 19 7.15 33.05 31.11
CA ILE A 19 7.21 34.20 30.18
C ILE A 19 6.08 35.18 30.45
N VAL A 20 4.83 34.69 30.60
CA VAL A 20 3.66 35.53 30.90
C VAL A 20 3.84 36.24 32.23
N ALA A 21 4.26 35.51 33.28
CA ALA A 21 4.53 36.09 34.59
C ALA A 21 5.60 37.20 34.56
N LEU A 22 6.73 36.96 33.86
CA LEU A 22 7.79 37.94 33.70
C LEU A 22 7.31 39.18 32.95
N LYS A 23 6.48 39.00 31.90
CA LYS A 23 5.94 40.12 31.14
C LYS A 23 4.95 40.95 31.96
N VAL A 24 4.12 40.31 32.76
CA VAL A 24 3.19 40.99 33.70
C VAL A 24 3.95 41.72 34.77
N VAL A 25 4.94 41.08 35.41
CA VAL A 25 5.75 41.75 36.47
C VAL A 25 6.53 42.95 35.88
N GLY A 26 7.13 42.81 34.68
CA GLY A 26 7.83 43.88 34.00
C GLY A 26 6.94 45.04 33.56
N SER A 27 5.60 44.86 33.49
CA SER A 27 4.67 45.97 33.23
C SER A 27 4.36 46.81 34.47
N PHE A 28 4.61 46.28 35.70
CA PHE A 28 4.35 46.94 36.97
C PHE A 28 5.64 47.44 37.67
N VAL A 29 6.79 46.82 37.37
CA VAL A 29 8.06 47.11 38.03
C VAL A 29 9.16 47.31 36.98
N GLU A 30 9.89 48.41 37.04
CA GLU A 30 11.08 48.58 36.23
C GLU A 30 12.18 47.63 36.70
N ILE A 31 12.45 46.60 35.90
CA ILE A 31 13.48 45.60 36.19
C ILE A 31 14.81 46.04 35.57
N ASN A 32 15.91 45.98 36.34
CA ASN A 32 17.24 46.22 35.80
C ASN A 32 17.53 45.22 34.68
N ARG A 33 18.12 45.72 33.55
CA ARG A 33 18.43 44.95 32.35
C ARG A 33 19.22 43.66 32.61
N TYR A 34 20.13 43.66 33.58
CA TYR A 34 20.89 42.45 33.93
C TYR A 34 20.02 41.40 34.67
N LEU A 35 19.12 41.90 35.52
CA LEU A 35 18.17 41.02 36.21
C LEU A 35 17.12 40.48 35.26
N GLU A 36 16.63 41.30 34.34
CA GLU A 36 15.73 40.90 33.27
C GLU A 36 16.34 39.78 32.40
N PHE A 37 17.59 39.98 31.93
CA PHE A 37 18.35 38.93 31.25
C PHE A 37 18.40 37.63 32.04
N ALA A 38 18.80 37.68 33.30
CA ALA A 38 18.94 36.50 34.16
C ALA A 38 17.57 35.77 34.34
N LEU A 39 16.47 36.52 34.50
CA LEU A 39 15.13 35.97 34.66
C LEU A 39 14.63 35.32 33.38
N TYR A 40 14.85 35.88 32.18
CA TYR A 40 14.46 35.29 30.91
C TYR A 40 15.34 34.08 30.53
N MET A 41 16.55 33.94 31.06
CA MET A 41 17.40 32.76 30.85
C MET A 41 16.81 31.52 31.50
N ILE A 42 15.98 31.62 32.56
CA ILE A 42 15.35 30.48 33.20
C ILE A 42 14.38 29.78 32.24
N PRO A 43 13.32 30.42 31.72
CA PRO A 43 12.42 29.75 30.75
C PRO A 43 13.16 29.36 29.45
N TYR A 44 14.17 30.12 29.03
CA TYR A 44 14.98 29.78 27.85
C TYR A 44 15.70 28.44 27.98
N PHE A 45 16.39 28.21 29.10
CA PHE A 45 17.06 26.93 29.32
C PHE A 45 16.08 25.79 29.63
N VAL A 46 14.98 26.06 30.31
CA VAL A 46 13.94 25.04 30.56
C VAL A 46 13.37 24.51 29.26
N ILE A 47 13.11 25.38 28.28
CA ILE A 47 12.52 24.97 27.02
C ILE A 47 13.55 24.54 25.96
N GLY A 48 14.72 25.22 25.91
CA GLY A 48 15.70 25.13 24.82
C GLY A 48 16.86 24.17 25.05
N TYR A 49 17.04 23.62 26.25
CA TYR A 49 18.20 22.79 26.58
C TYR A 49 18.51 21.67 25.56
N ASP A 50 17.51 20.94 25.14
CA ASP A 50 17.66 19.83 24.19
C ASP A 50 18.00 20.32 22.77
N ILE A 51 17.46 21.44 22.33
CA ILE A 51 17.76 22.07 21.04
C ILE A 51 19.21 22.59 21.02
N LEU A 52 19.59 23.31 22.05
CA LEU A 52 20.97 23.83 22.20
C LEU A 52 21.99 22.69 22.24
N ARG A 53 21.66 21.60 22.96
CA ARG A 53 22.52 20.42 23.01
C ARG A 53 22.63 19.72 21.64
N LYS A 54 21.52 19.60 20.90
CA LYS A 54 21.54 19.02 19.56
C LYS A 54 22.35 19.90 18.60
N ALA A 55 22.15 21.22 18.62
CA ALA A 55 22.93 22.17 17.82
C ALA A 55 24.44 22.07 18.10
N PHE A 56 24.82 22.01 19.37
CA PHE A 56 26.23 21.81 19.76
C PHE A 56 26.80 20.46 19.27
N LEU A 57 26.05 19.39 19.42
CA LEU A 57 26.45 18.05 18.92
C LEU A 57 26.54 18.04 17.39
N GLY A 58 25.63 18.72 16.69
CA GLY A 58 25.67 18.91 15.24
C GLY A 58 26.94 19.57 14.76
N ILE A 59 27.36 20.67 15.43
CA ILE A 59 28.64 21.35 15.15
C ILE A 59 29.82 20.39 15.36
N LYS A 60 29.83 19.66 16.48
CA LYS A 60 30.88 18.68 16.80
C LYS A 60 31.00 17.56 15.76
N ASN A 61 29.87 17.12 15.22
CA ASN A 61 29.78 16.05 14.22
C ASN A 61 29.89 16.54 12.77
N LYS A 62 30.28 17.82 12.54
CA LYS A 62 30.38 18.46 11.21
C LYS A 62 29.06 18.52 10.44
N GLN A 63 27.93 18.43 11.11
CA GLN A 63 26.57 18.63 10.58
C GLN A 63 26.05 20.01 11.04
N VAL A 64 26.71 21.08 10.57
CA VAL A 64 26.56 22.44 11.12
C VAL A 64 25.24 23.08 10.69
N PHE A 65 24.70 22.74 9.51
CA PHE A 65 23.55 23.44 8.94
C PHE A 65 22.24 22.61 9.11
N ASP A 66 21.90 22.27 10.37
CA ASP A 66 20.62 21.68 10.69
C ASP A 66 19.61 22.71 11.26
N GLU A 67 18.36 22.32 11.39
CA GLU A 67 17.28 23.15 11.94
C GLU A 67 17.55 23.59 13.38
N ASN A 68 18.16 22.73 14.21
CA ASN A 68 18.47 23.05 15.60
C ASN A 68 19.55 24.11 15.68
N PHE A 69 20.54 24.10 14.78
CA PHE A 69 21.58 25.14 14.67
C PHE A 69 20.96 26.48 14.28
N LEU A 70 20.09 26.50 13.25
CA LEU A 70 19.43 27.74 12.82
C LEU A 70 18.63 28.39 13.95
N MET A 71 17.86 27.57 14.69
CA MET A 71 17.06 28.03 15.82
C MET A 71 17.92 28.50 16.99
N ALA A 72 19.02 27.80 17.29
CA ALA A 72 19.96 28.21 18.33
C ALA A 72 20.60 29.57 17.98
N VAL A 73 21.10 29.76 16.75
CA VAL A 73 21.69 31.02 16.30
C VAL A 73 20.70 32.17 16.35
N ALA A 74 19.47 31.93 15.86
CA ALA A 74 18.41 32.95 15.84
C ALA A 74 18.02 33.40 17.26
N THR A 75 17.81 32.47 18.17
CA THR A 75 17.38 32.78 19.54
C THR A 75 18.48 33.36 20.40
N VAL A 76 19.71 32.85 20.30
CA VAL A 76 20.89 33.46 20.97
C VAL A 76 21.17 34.86 20.43
N GLY A 77 21.04 35.06 19.11
CA GLY A 77 21.19 36.35 18.48
C GLY A 77 20.15 37.37 18.92
N ALA A 78 18.88 37.01 19.02
CA ALA A 78 17.80 37.84 19.54
C ALA A 78 18.08 38.27 21.00
N ILE A 79 18.50 37.32 21.84
CA ILE A 79 18.89 37.59 23.22
C ILE A 79 20.10 38.56 23.28
N ALA A 80 21.10 38.39 22.43
CA ALA A 80 22.27 39.25 22.38
C ALA A 80 21.92 40.69 21.95
N LEU A 81 20.89 40.87 21.11
CA LEU A 81 20.36 42.19 20.74
C LEU A 81 19.52 42.83 21.85
N GLY A 82 19.16 42.08 22.90
CA GLY A 82 18.35 42.56 24.03
C GLY A 82 16.87 42.24 23.93
N ASP A 83 16.46 41.50 22.88
CA ASP A 83 15.06 41.07 22.67
C ASP A 83 14.79 39.72 23.36
N TYR A 84 14.91 39.72 24.69
CA TYR A 84 14.82 38.50 25.52
C TYR A 84 13.48 37.77 25.35
N THR A 85 12.38 38.54 25.34
CA THR A 85 11.02 37.98 25.17
C THR A 85 10.87 37.26 23.84
N GLU A 86 11.37 37.85 22.74
CA GLU A 86 11.30 37.27 21.41
C GLU A 86 12.15 35.99 21.30
N GLY A 87 13.39 36.03 21.81
CA GLY A 87 14.28 34.87 21.80
C GLY A 87 13.68 33.65 22.51
N VAL A 88 13.05 33.88 23.70
CA VAL A 88 12.40 32.80 24.44
C VAL A 88 11.09 32.36 23.77
N ALA A 89 10.31 33.30 23.22
CA ALA A 89 9.07 33.00 22.51
C ALA A 89 9.32 32.13 21.25
N VAL A 90 10.33 32.46 20.45
CA VAL A 90 10.73 31.67 19.28
C VAL A 90 11.04 30.22 19.68
N MET A 91 11.84 30.04 20.74
CA MET A 91 12.21 28.73 21.25
C MET A 91 10.96 27.96 21.74
N LEU A 92 10.04 28.67 22.41
CA LEU A 92 8.78 28.09 22.90
C LEU A 92 7.89 27.59 21.75
N PHE A 93 7.67 28.42 20.73
CA PHE A 93 6.83 28.06 19.60
C PHE A 93 7.47 26.96 18.74
N TYR A 94 8.79 26.98 18.59
CA TYR A 94 9.49 25.87 17.95
C TYR A 94 9.27 24.55 18.68
N GLN A 95 9.37 24.52 20.01
CA GLN A 95 9.09 23.32 20.81
C GLN A 95 7.61 22.88 20.74
N ILE A 96 6.67 23.82 20.61
CA ILE A 96 5.27 23.49 20.35
C ILE A 96 5.13 22.79 19.00
N GLY A 97 5.81 23.31 17.98
CA GLY A 97 5.87 22.72 16.64
C GLY A 97 6.45 21.31 16.65
N GLU A 98 7.61 21.11 17.30
CA GLU A 98 8.26 19.81 17.46
C GLU A 98 7.37 18.79 18.19
N LEU A 99 6.67 19.24 19.25
CA LEU A 99 5.73 18.38 19.97
C LEU A 99 4.55 17.98 19.08
N PHE A 100 3.96 18.93 18.35
CA PHE A 100 2.86 18.66 17.43
C PHE A 100 3.28 17.69 16.32
N GLN A 101 4.45 17.92 15.71
CA GLN A 101 5.05 17.02 14.73
C GLN A 101 5.22 15.60 15.27
N SER A 102 5.89 15.47 16.44
CA SER A 102 6.12 14.17 17.08
C SER A 102 4.80 13.46 17.41
N TYR A 103 3.77 14.20 17.80
CA TYR A 103 2.44 13.65 18.06
C TYR A 103 1.73 13.21 16.77
N ALA A 104 1.75 14.05 15.73
CA ALA A 104 1.09 13.78 14.44
C ALA A 104 1.73 12.58 13.72
N VAL A 105 3.07 12.55 13.66
CA VAL A 105 3.81 11.40 13.09
C VAL A 105 3.56 10.14 13.91
N GLY A 106 3.59 10.23 15.24
CA GLY A 106 3.29 9.10 16.12
C GLY A 106 1.85 8.61 16.01
N LYS A 107 0.89 9.49 15.77
CA LYS A 107 -0.52 9.12 15.53
C LYS A 107 -0.70 8.47 14.15
N SER A 108 -0.05 9.02 13.12
CA SER A 108 -0.10 8.44 11.78
C SER A 108 0.54 7.05 11.75
N ARG A 109 1.69 6.86 12.42
CA ARG A 109 2.29 5.53 12.58
C ARG A 109 1.41 4.58 13.38
N ARG A 110 0.71 5.04 14.42
CA ARG A 110 -0.24 4.21 15.18
C ARG A 110 -1.49 3.87 14.40
N ASN A 111 -2.00 4.75 13.56
CA ASN A 111 -3.12 4.43 12.67
C ASN A 111 -2.75 3.35 11.64
N ILE A 112 -1.47 3.27 11.24
CA ILE A 112 -0.92 2.16 10.47
C ILE A 112 -0.75 0.93 11.37
N SER A 113 -0.31 1.10 12.61
CA SER A 113 -0.19 0.04 13.62
C SER A 113 -1.54 -0.47 14.14
N GLU A 114 -2.62 0.33 14.08
CA GLU A 114 -4.00 -0.12 14.32
C GLU A 114 -4.55 -0.95 13.14
N LEU A 115 -3.97 -0.80 11.94
CA LEU A 115 -4.08 -1.78 10.86
C LEU A 115 -3.24 -3.03 11.15
N MET A 116 -2.20 -2.90 11.97
CA MET A 116 -1.39 -4.01 12.51
C MET A 116 -2.03 -4.68 13.73
N ASP A 117 -3.18 -4.20 14.21
CA ASP A 117 -3.99 -4.90 15.23
C ASP A 117 -4.64 -6.19 14.69
N ILE A 118 -4.22 -6.60 13.48
CA ILE A 118 -4.49 -7.95 12.96
C ILE A 118 -3.59 -9.00 13.61
N ARG A 119 -2.46 -8.63 14.24
CA ARG A 119 -1.58 -9.59 14.91
C ARG A 119 -2.35 -10.24 16.07
N PRO A 120 -2.41 -11.58 16.10
CA PRO A 120 -2.94 -12.32 17.24
C PRO A 120 -1.95 -12.25 18.40
N ASP A 121 -2.47 -12.09 19.61
CA ASP A 121 -1.63 -12.04 20.82
C ASP A 121 -1.27 -13.45 21.33
N TYR A 122 -2.07 -14.47 20.99
CA TYR A 122 -1.91 -15.86 21.44
C TYR A 122 -2.59 -16.83 20.47
N ALA A 123 -2.26 -18.10 20.59
CA ALA A 123 -2.95 -19.24 19.99
C ALA A 123 -3.46 -20.17 21.11
N ASN A 124 -4.68 -20.69 20.96
CA ASN A 124 -5.18 -21.73 21.88
C ASN A 124 -4.89 -23.09 21.27
N ILE A 125 -4.09 -23.92 21.94
CA ILE A 125 -3.85 -25.31 21.59
C ILE A 125 -4.54 -26.22 22.59
N GLU A 126 -4.99 -27.40 22.13
CA GLU A 126 -5.59 -28.40 23.01
C GLU A 126 -4.51 -29.41 23.44
N VAL A 127 -4.22 -29.45 24.75
CA VAL A 127 -3.27 -30.38 25.34
C VAL A 127 -4.00 -31.14 26.45
N ASP A 128 -4.04 -32.46 26.35
CA ASP A 128 -4.70 -33.36 27.33
C ASP A 128 -6.18 -33.02 27.59
N GLY A 129 -6.87 -32.45 26.60
CA GLY A 129 -8.29 -32.05 26.67
C GLY A 129 -8.53 -30.68 27.32
N GLU A 130 -7.48 -29.94 27.67
CA GLU A 130 -7.57 -28.55 28.17
C GLU A 130 -7.02 -27.57 27.16
N LEU A 131 -7.67 -26.39 27.03
CA LEU A 131 -7.20 -25.30 26.19
C LEU A 131 -6.05 -24.56 26.90
N ARG A 132 -4.89 -24.52 26.25
CA ARG A 132 -3.74 -23.78 26.74
C ARG A 132 -3.41 -22.65 25.76
N GLN A 133 -3.26 -21.43 26.29
CA GLN A 133 -2.75 -20.30 25.53
C GLN A 133 -1.23 -20.37 25.42
N VAL A 134 -0.72 -20.26 24.18
CA VAL A 134 0.70 -20.23 23.86
C VAL A 134 0.99 -19.03 22.95
N ASP A 135 2.26 -18.64 22.87
CA ASP A 135 2.68 -17.65 21.87
C ASP A 135 2.52 -18.28 20.48
N PRO A 136 1.95 -17.56 19.49
CA PRO A 136 1.85 -18.07 18.12
C PRO A 136 3.20 -18.52 17.51
N ASP A 137 4.32 -17.92 17.92
CA ASP A 137 5.66 -18.29 17.48
C ASP A 137 6.10 -19.70 18.00
N GLU A 138 5.42 -20.25 19.01
CA GLU A 138 5.70 -21.58 19.57
C GLU A 138 4.87 -22.70 18.91
N VAL A 139 3.98 -22.37 17.98
CA VAL A 139 3.06 -23.34 17.35
C VAL A 139 3.70 -23.95 16.11
N GLU A 140 3.90 -25.28 16.13
CA GLU A 140 4.47 -26.04 15.02
C GLU A 140 3.43 -26.32 13.92
N ILE A 141 3.91 -26.55 12.69
CA ILE A 141 3.06 -26.94 11.54
C ILE A 141 2.37 -28.27 11.87
N GLY A 142 1.06 -28.35 11.57
CA GLY A 142 0.26 -29.53 11.82
C GLY A 142 -0.42 -29.56 13.20
N THR A 143 -0.13 -28.60 14.07
CA THR A 143 -0.82 -28.43 15.37
C THR A 143 -2.27 -28.01 15.14
N VAL A 144 -3.17 -28.56 15.97
CA VAL A 144 -4.59 -28.14 15.94
C VAL A 144 -4.78 -26.99 16.93
N ILE A 145 -5.17 -25.85 16.40
CA ILE A 145 -5.52 -24.65 17.20
C ILE A 145 -7.03 -24.50 17.28
N VAL A 146 -7.53 -23.97 18.37
CA VAL A 146 -8.96 -23.72 18.62
C VAL A 146 -9.21 -22.23 18.61
N VAL A 147 -10.16 -21.79 17.80
CA VAL A 147 -10.51 -20.35 17.69
C VAL A 147 -11.98 -20.19 18.07
N THR A 148 -12.22 -19.46 19.16
CA THR A 148 -13.56 -19.19 19.67
C THR A 148 -14.14 -17.88 19.07
N PRO A 149 -15.46 -17.65 19.15
CA PRO A 149 -16.07 -16.42 18.69
C PRO A 149 -15.46 -15.18 19.35
N GLY A 150 -15.13 -14.18 18.55
CA GLY A 150 -14.44 -12.95 18.96
C GLY A 150 -12.92 -13.01 18.92
N GLU A 151 -12.32 -14.19 18.73
CA GLU A 151 -10.87 -14.36 18.63
C GLU A 151 -10.37 -14.19 17.20
N LYS A 152 -9.11 -13.80 17.06
CA LYS A 152 -8.39 -13.75 15.78
C LYS A 152 -7.82 -15.12 15.47
N VAL A 153 -7.87 -15.53 14.21
CA VAL A 153 -7.16 -16.71 13.71
C VAL A 153 -5.66 -16.46 13.79
N PRO A 154 -4.90 -17.22 14.58
CA PRO A 154 -3.49 -16.91 14.82
C PRO A 154 -2.56 -17.29 13.66
N ILE A 155 -2.81 -18.42 13.00
CA ILE A 155 -1.93 -18.99 11.97
C ILE A 155 -2.78 -19.54 10.84
N ASP A 156 -2.26 -19.49 9.61
CA ASP A 156 -2.91 -20.06 8.43
C ASP A 156 -3.08 -21.58 8.57
N GLY A 157 -4.21 -22.12 8.11
CA GLY A 157 -4.48 -23.55 8.22
C GLY A 157 -5.75 -23.99 7.53
N VAL A 158 -6.15 -25.23 7.79
CA VAL A 158 -7.37 -25.84 7.26
C VAL A 158 -8.30 -26.18 8.41
N VAL A 159 -9.58 -25.85 8.27
CA VAL A 159 -10.61 -26.22 9.26
C VAL A 159 -10.75 -27.71 9.30
N THR A 160 -10.55 -28.31 10.46
CA THR A 160 -10.77 -29.76 10.69
C THR A 160 -12.14 -30.05 11.25
N GLU A 161 -12.67 -29.15 12.10
CA GLU A 161 -13.97 -29.30 12.73
C GLU A 161 -14.63 -27.93 12.97
N GLY A 162 -15.96 -27.90 12.92
CA GLY A 162 -16.77 -26.70 13.18
C GLY A 162 -17.18 -25.97 11.91
N GLU A 163 -18.14 -25.06 12.09
CA GLU A 163 -18.62 -24.12 11.08
C GLU A 163 -18.70 -22.73 11.71
N SER A 164 -18.31 -21.71 10.97
CA SER A 164 -18.37 -20.32 11.45
C SER A 164 -18.42 -19.32 10.32
N SER A 165 -18.65 -18.07 10.71
CA SER A 165 -18.56 -16.90 9.86
C SER A 165 -17.34 -16.08 10.28
N LEU A 166 -16.48 -15.71 9.35
CA LEU A 166 -15.24 -14.96 9.59
C LEU A 166 -15.36 -13.53 9.09
N ASN A 167 -14.97 -12.58 9.93
CA ASN A 167 -14.78 -11.21 9.50
C ASN A 167 -13.37 -11.03 8.93
N THR A 168 -13.30 -10.81 7.62
CA THR A 168 -12.07 -10.62 6.87
C THR A 168 -11.77 -9.13 6.61
N SER A 169 -12.62 -8.21 7.07
CA SER A 169 -12.57 -6.78 6.71
C SER A 169 -11.25 -6.09 7.05
N ALA A 170 -10.54 -6.56 8.08
CA ALA A 170 -9.23 -6.03 8.46
C ALA A 170 -8.14 -6.37 7.44
N LEU A 171 -8.31 -7.48 6.71
CA LEU A 171 -7.37 -7.98 5.70
C LEU A 171 -7.79 -7.53 4.29
N THR A 172 -9.01 -7.88 3.88
CA THR A 172 -9.48 -7.67 2.50
C THR A 172 -10.17 -6.31 2.30
N GLY A 173 -10.58 -5.65 3.37
CA GLY A 173 -11.42 -4.44 3.31
C GLY A 173 -12.89 -4.72 2.98
N GLU A 174 -13.29 -5.98 2.84
CA GLU A 174 -14.67 -6.38 2.60
C GLU A 174 -15.46 -6.43 3.90
N SER A 175 -16.70 -5.92 3.86
CA SER A 175 -17.58 -5.89 5.05
C SER A 175 -18.47 -7.13 5.17
N VAL A 176 -18.50 -7.99 4.13
CA VAL A 176 -19.33 -9.21 4.12
C VAL A 176 -18.55 -10.34 4.79
N PRO A 177 -19.06 -10.96 5.85
CA PRO A 177 -18.42 -12.11 6.48
C PRO A 177 -18.32 -13.31 5.53
N ARG A 178 -17.24 -14.06 5.64
CA ARG A 178 -17.00 -15.30 4.88
C ARG A 178 -17.42 -16.51 5.70
N GLU A 179 -18.33 -17.30 5.18
CA GLU A 179 -18.72 -18.60 5.76
C GLU A 179 -17.60 -19.63 5.58
N VAL A 180 -17.32 -20.42 6.61
CA VAL A 180 -16.29 -21.47 6.61
C VAL A 180 -16.78 -22.74 7.31
N LYS A 181 -16.36 -23.90 6.80
CA LYS A 181 -16.68 -25.24 7.29
C LYS A 181 -15.48 -26.16 7.22
N ALA A 182 -15.62 -27.34 7.76
CA ALA A 182 -14.57 -28.36 7.71
C ALA A 182 -14.11 -28.64 6.26
N GLY A 183 -12.78 -28.59 6.05
CA GLY A 183 -12.11 -28.70 4.76
C GLY A 183 -11.75 -27.37 4.09
N ASP A 184 -12.27 -26.24 4.58
CA ASP A 184 -11.95 -24.92 4.02
C ASP A 184 -10.61 -24.39 4.55
N GLU A 185 -9.86 -23.71 3.67
CA GLU A 185 -8.64 -23.00 4.05
C GLU A 185 -8.97 -21.68 4.75
N ILE A 186 -8.26 -21.42 5.84
CA ILE A 186 -8.36 -20.19 6.63
C ILE A 186 -7.01 -19.50 6.70
N ILE A 187 -7.07 -18.18 6.62
CA ILE A 187 -5.91 -17.29 6.78
C ILE A 187 -5.89 -16.65 8.17
N SER A 188 -4.68 -16.43 8.67
CA SER A 188 -4.45 -15.70 9.92
C SER A 188 -4.93 -14.25 9.85
N GLY A 189 -5.31 -13.69 10.99
CA GLY A 189 -5.80 -12.31 11.12
C GLY A 189 -7.29 -12.09 10.87
N CYS A 190 -8.04 -13.10 10.40
CA CYS A 190 -9.50 -13.06 10.39
C CYS A 190 -10.05 -13.13 11.83
N ILE A 191 -11.19 -12.48 12.08
CA ILE A 191 -11.88 -12.57 13.38
C ILE A 191 -13.01 -13.58 13.25
N ASN A 192 -13.02 -14.58 14.11
CA ASN A 192 -14.09 -15.55 14.20
C ASN A 192 -15.35 -14.90 14.82
N LEU A 193 -16.53 -15.02 14.19
CA LEU A 193 -17.73 -14.32 14.60
C LEU A 193 -18.76 -15.22 15.34
N SER A 194 -18.87 -16.49 15.00
CA SER A 194 -20.03 -17.29 15.46
C SER A 194 -19.65 -18.62 16.13
N GLY A 195 -19.21 -19.61 15.38
CA GLY A 195 -18.94 -20.96 15.89
C GLY A 195 -17.52 -21.15 16.42
N VAL A 196 -17.30 -22.18 17.22
CA VAL A 196 -15.94 -22.62 17.56
C VAL A 196 -15.41 -23.45 16.40
N ILE A 197 -14.23 -23.13 15.92
CA ILE A 197 -13.55 -23.84 14.83
C ILE A 197 -12.22 -24.41 15.30
N ARG A 198 -11.90 -25.62 14.84
CA ARG A 198 -10.59 -26.24 14.98
C ARG A 198 -9.84 -26.17 13.66
N ILE A 199 -8.63 -25.65 13.70
CA ILE A 199 -7.82 -25.39 12.51
C ILE A 199 -6.51 -26.15 12.67
N LYS A 200 -6.16 -26.96 11.68
CA LYS A 200 -4.83 -27.59 11.59
C LYS A 200 -3.90 -26.63 10.87
N THR A 201 -2.84 -26.20 11.53
CA THR A 201 -1.88 -25.24 10.97
C THR A 201 -1.14 -25.80 9.76
N THR A 202 -0.96 -24.99 8.73
CA THR A 202 -0.25 -25.34 7.49
C THR A 202 1.06 -24.58 7.34
N LYS A 203 1.29 -23.53 8.15
CA LYS A 203 2.49 -22.71 8.16
C LYS A 203 2.94 -22.44 9.59
N GLU A 204 4.20 -22.01 9.75
CA GLU A 204 4.67 -21.38 10.97
C GLU A 204 4.15 -19.95 11.08
N PHE A 205 4.10 -19.37 12.29
CA PHE A 205 3.60 -18.01 12.49
C PHE A 205 4.37 -16.97 11.67
N GLY A 206 5.70 -17.07 11.60
CA GLY A 206 6.54 -16.17 10.80
C GLY A 206 6.25 -16.20 9.30
N GLU A 207 5.73 -17.29 8.79
CA GLU A 207 5.34 -17.48 7.38
C GLU A 207 3.83 -17.27 7.15
N SER A 208 3.07 -16.98 8.20
CA SER A 208 1.63 -16.75 8.12
C SER A 208 1.30 -15.48 7.32
N THR A 209 0.09 -15.44 6.77
CA THR A 209 -0.40 -14.29 6.00
C THR A 209 -0.32 -12.99 6.82
N VAL A 210 -0.69 -13.03 8.09
CA VAL A 210 -0.58 -11.88 8.99
C VAL A 210 0.87 -11.41 9.14
N SER A 211 1.81 -12.30 9.42
CA SER A 211 3.22 -11.94 9.58
C SER A 211 3.79 -11.29 8.32
N LYS A 212 3.48 -11.82 7.14
CA LYS A 212 3.92 -11.26 5.86
C LYS A 212 3.33 -9.87 5.61
N ILE A 213 2.03 -9.67 5.91
CA ILE A 213 1.39 -8.36 5.79
C ILE A 213 2.06 -7.35 6.71
N LEU A 214 2.33 -7.73 7.96
CA LEU A 214 2.98 -6.87 8.94
C LEU A 214 4.38 -6.48 8.48
N ASP A 215 5.19 -7.43 8.00
CA ASP A 215 6.52 -7.19 7.46
C ASP A 215 6.49 -6.26 6.24
N LEU A 216 5.55 -6.49 5.30
CA LEU A 216 5.37 -5.62 4.14
C LEU A 216 5.03 -4.18 4.53
N VAL A 217 4.15 -3.98 5.51
CA VAL A 217 3.75 -2.64 5.99
C VAL A 217 4.89 -1.96 6.75
N GLU A 218 5.62 -2.69 7.58
CA GLU A 218 6.77 -2.18 8.32
C GLU A 218 7.90 -1.78 7.39
N ASN A 219 8.23 -2.61 6.42
CA ASN A 219 9.28 -2.37 5.43
C ASN A 219 8.89 -1.38 4.32
N ALA A 220 7.58 -1.11 4.12
CA ALA A 220 7.11 -0.13 3.14
C ALA A 220 7.69 1.28 3.36
N THR A 221 8.15 1.58 4.57
CA THR A 221 8.77 2.88 4.91
C THR A 221 10.23 3.00 4.46
N SER A 222 10.88 1.90 4.08
CA SER A 222 12.30 1.89 3.71
C SER A 222 12.56 2.38 2.29
N LYS A 223 11.64 2.18 1.35
CA LYS A 223 11.76 2.56 -0.06
C LYS A 223 11.18 3.96 -0.30
N LYS A 224 12.05 4.99 -0.22
CA LYS A 224 11.67 6.40 -0.38
C LYS A 224 11.27 6.74 -1.82
N SER A 225 10.23 7.55 -1.97
CA SER A 225 9.81 8.13 -3.24
C SER A 225 10.84 9.08 -3.84
N HIS A 226 10.71 9.37 -5.14
CA HIS A 226 11.51 10.40 -5.80
C HIS A 226 11.29 11.77 -5.16
N SER A 227 10.06 12.08 -4.78
CA SER A 227 9.69 13.33 -4.09
C SER A 227 10.36 13.44 -2.72
N GLU A 228 10.42 12.38 -1.91
CA GLU A 228 11.12 12.36 -0.63
C GLU A 228 12.64 12.51 -0.80
N ASN A 229 13.23 11.85 -1.79
CA ASN A 229 14.64 11.98 -2.12
C ASN A 229 14.98 13.40 -2.61
N PHE A 230 14.11 14.01 -3.41
CA PHE A 230 14.25 15.40 -3.84
C PHE A 230 14.25 16.36 -2.64
N ILE A 231 13.31 16.22 -1.70
CA ILE A 231 13.24 17.06 -0.49
C ILE A 231 14.51 16.92 0.34
N SER A 232 15.02 15.70 0.52
CA SER A 232 16.25 15.46 1.27
C SER A 232 17.46 16.15 0.60
N LYS A 233 17.58 16.06 -0.72
CA LYS A 233 18.61 16.77 -1.49
C LYS A 233 18.42 18.28 -1.45
N PHE A 234 17.19 18.76 -1.61
CA PHE A 234 16.85 20.17 -1.54
C PHE A 234 17.28 20.77 -0.20
N ALA A 235 16.93 20.15 0.93
CA ALA A 235 17.31 20.64 2.25
C ALA A 235 18.84 20.74 2.41
N HIS A 236 19.59 19.80 1.87
CA HIS A 236 21.05 19.77 1.93
C HIS A 236 21.72 21.00 1.26
N TYR A 237 21.18 21.49 0.13
CA TYR A 237 21.70 22.67 -0.57
C TYR A 237 21.05 23.95 -0.10
N TYR A 238 19.77 23.92 0.22
CA TYR A 238 18.99 25.08 0.62
C TYR A 238 19.49 25.70 1.95
N THR A 239 19.75 24.89 2.96
CA THR A 239 20.11 25.40 4.28
C THR A 239 21.43 26.18 4.29
N PRO A 240 22.54 25.70 3.69
CA PRO A 240 23.74 26.48 3.55
C PRO A 240 23.52 27.79 2.76
N ALA A 241 22.78 27.75 1.66
CA ALA A 241 22.48 28.92 0.84
C ALA A 241 21.76 30.00 1.65
N VAL A 242 20.80 29.60 2.47
CA VAL A 242 20.09 30.52 3.38
C VAL A 242 20.99 31.09 4.45
N CYS A 243 21.86 30.30 5.07
CA CYS A 243 22.81 30.78 6.07
C CYS A 243 23.75 31.83 5.49
N TYR A 244 24.31 31.61 4.30
CA TYR A 244 25.15 32.60 3.63
C TYR A 244 24.35 33.83 3.22
N SER A 245 23.11 33.72 2.78
CA SER A 245 22.24 34.85 2.46
C SER A 245 21.92 35.68 3.70
N ALA A 246 21.65 35.06 4.83
CA ALA A 246 21.45 35.75 6.10
C ALA A 246 22.71 36.48 6.58
N LEU A 247 23.87 35.84 6.44
CA LEU A 247 25.14 36.47 6.76
C LEU A 247 25.41 37.71 5.86
N ALA A 248 25.15 37.57 4.56
CA ALA A 248 25.24 38.65 3.61
C ALA A 248 24.28 39.81 3.98
N LEU A 249 23.04 39.50 4.37
CA LEU A 249 22.04 40.48 4.81
C LEU A 249 22.46 41.19 6.10
N ALA A 250 23.18 40.52 7.01
CA ALA A 250 23.67 41.11 8.24
C ALA A 250 24.87 42.06 8.02
N ILE A 251 25.68 41.86 6.97
CA ILE A 251 26.97 42.55 6.79
C ILE A 251 26.91 43.54 5.63
N ILE A 252 26.39 43.17 4.46
CA ILE A 252 26.49 44.00 3.24
C ILE A 252 25.72 45.33 3.37
N PRO A 253 24.45 45.37 3.76
CA PRO A 253 23.70 46.62 3.83
C PRO A 253 24.25 47.62 4.87
N PRO A 254 24.71 47.22 6.10
CA PRO A 254 25.40 48.11 7.02
C PRO A 254 26.65 48.74 6.42
N ILE A 255 27.46 47.95 5.70
CA ILE A 255 28.69 48.46 5.05
C ILE A 255 28.34 49.47 3.95
N ILE A 256 27.32 49.17 3.13
CA ILE A 256 26.85 50.09 2.09
C ILE A 256 26.36 51.40 2.72
N ASN A 257 25.60 51.35 3.82
CA ASN A 257 25.15 52.54 4.55
C ASN A 257 26.33 53.40 5.02
N LEU A 258 27.39 52.76 5.57
CA LEU A 258 28.61 53.49 5.98
C LEU A 258 29.30 54.14 4.80
N ILE A 259 29.40 53.51 3.65
CA ILE A 259 30.04 54.06 2.44
C ILE A 259 29.26 55.27 1.91
N ILE A 260 27.92 55.24 2.03
CA ILE A 260 27.05 56.36 1.57
C ILE A 260 26.96 57.49 2.62
N GLY A 261 27.58 57.33 3.81
CA GLY A 261 27.55 58.32 4.89
C GLY A 261 26.31 58.22 5.81
N ASN A 262 25.52 57.13 5.73
CA ASN A 262 24.39 56.87 6.60
C ASN A 262 24.83 56.07 7.86
N PRO A 263 24.05 56.11 8.96
CA PRO A 263 24.26 55.22 10.10
C PRO A 263 24.26 53.75 9.68
N ALA A 264 25.24 52.97 10.12
CA ALA A 264 25.42 51.58 9.74
C ALA A 264 24.19 50.72 10.06
N GLY A 265 23.57 50.94 11.21
CA GLY A 265 22.36 50.23 11.63
C GLY A 265 22.55 48.69 11.83
N PHE A 266 23.73 48.25 12.27
CA PHE A 266 24.05 46.83 12.45
C PHE A 266 22.98 46.06 13.23
N GLY A 267 22.45 46.60 14.33
CA GLY A 267 21.42 45.95 15.13
C GLY A 267 20.17 45.63 14.32
N THR A 268 19.70 46.58 13.50
CA THR A 268 18.51 46.37 12.63
C THR A 268 18.75 45.30 11.56
N TRP A 269 19.92 45.32 10.92
CA TRP A 269 20.23 44.34 9.87
C TRP A 269 20.53 42.95 10.42
N ILE A 270 21.14 42.83 11.60
CA ILE A 270 21.29 41.56 12.31
C ILE A 270 19.93 41.02 12.71
N TYR A 271 19.04 41.85 13.25
CA TYR A 271 17.65 41.41 13.57
C TYR A 271 16.92 40.90 12.32
N ARG A 272 17.00 41.58 11.18
CA ARG A 272 16.43 41.12 9.90
C ARG A 272 17.06 39.82 9.45
N ALA A 273 18.36 39.64 9.57
CA ALA A 273 19.04 38.40 9.23
C ALA A 273 18.61 37.24 10.13
N LEU A 274 18.43 37.46 11.44
CA LEU A 274 17.92 36.46 12.36
C LEU A 274 16.46 36.05 12.06
N THR A 275 15.60 37.04 11.77
CA THR A 275 14.23 36.84 11.32
C THR A 275 14.20 36.03 10.01
N PHE A 276 15.07 36.36 9.07
CA PHE A 276 15.23 35.62 7.80
C PHE A 276 15.65 34.16 8.03
N LEU A 277 16.56 33.90 8.98
CA LEU A 277 16.95 32.51 9.35
C LEU A 277 15.78 31.71 9.93
N VAL A 278 14.96 32.30 10.79
CA VAL A 278 13.79 31.61 11.38
C VAL A 278 12.77 31.26 10.28
N ILE A 279 12.45 32.19 9.38
CA ILE A 279 11.50 31.95 8.27
C ILE A 279 11.97 30.82 7.36
N SER A 280 13.27 30.69 7.17
CA SER A 280 13.85 29.84 6.13
C SER A 280 13.87 28.32 6.45
N CYS A 281 13.54 27.90 7.68
CA CYS A 281 13.48 26.45 7.98
C CYS A 281 12.50 25.70 7.04
N PRO A 282 12.91 24.69 6.27
CA PRO A 282 12.00 23.96 5.38
C PRO A 282 11.13 22.91 6.11
N CYS A 283 10.90 23.07 7.44
CA CYS A 283 10.28 22.08 8.33
C CYS A 283 8.93 21.58 7.82
N ALA A 284 8.07 22.48 7.30
CA ALA A 284 6.75 22.11 6.79
C ALA A 284 6.81 21.10 5.64
N VAL A 285 7.76 21.25 4.71
CA VAL A 285 7.92 20.35 3.55
C VAL A 285 8.57 19.03 3.97
N VAL A 286 9.66 19.12 4.74
CA VAL A 286 10.44 17.95 5.20
C VAL A 286 9.57 16.96 6.00
N ILE A 287 8.54 17.45 6.70
CA ILE A 287 7.66 16.65 7.54
C ILE A 287 6.41 16.20 6.80
N SER A 288 5.73 17.13 6.10
CA SER A 288 4.43 16.85 5.51
C SER A 288 4.50 15.89 4.32
N VAL A 289 5.61 15.88 3.56
CA VAL A 289 5.75 15.01 2.39
C VAL A 289 5.84 13.53 2.80
N PRO A 290 6.78 13.08 3.65
CA PRO A 290 6.77 11.71 4.14
C PRO A 290 5.46 11.33 4.85
N LEU A 291 4.90 12.24 5.64
CA LEU A 291 3.64 12.00 6.33
C LEU A 291 2.47 11.78 5.37
N SER A 292 2.43 12.48 4.23
CA SER A 292 1.43 12.29 3.18
C SER A 292 1.55 10.90 2.55
N PHE A 293 2.77 10.44 2.26
CA PHE A 293 2.99 9.10 1.75
C PHE A 293 2.61 8.01 2.77
N PHE A 294 3.00 8.18 4.04
CA PHE A 294 2.57 7.27 5.11
C PHE A 294 1.05 7.20 5.23
N ALA A 295 0.39 8.35 5.19
CA ALA A 295 -1.07 8.39 5.20
C ALA A 295 -1.67 7.74 3.95
N GLY A 296 -1.05 7.91 2.78
CA GLY A 296 -1.45 7.27 1.51
C GLY A 296 -1.33 5.75 1.56
N ILE A 297 -0.19 5.22 2.05
CA ILE A 297 0.03 3.78 2.24
C ILE A 297 -1.00 3.21 3.22
N GLY A 298 -1.20 3.88 4.38
CA GLY A 298 -2.21 3.46 5.35
C GLY A 298 -3.64 3.51 4.81
N GLY A 299 -3.95 4.49 3.96
CA GLY A 299 -5.23 4.58 3.25
C GLY A 299 -5.43 3.44 2.24
N ALA A 300 -4.38 3.11 1.47
CA ALA A 300 -4.39 2.01 0.52
C ALA A 300 -4.58 0.66 1.22
N SER A 301 -3.85 0.42 2.32
CA SER A 301 -3.99 -0.79 3.13
C SER A 301 -5.41 -0.97 3.67
N LYS A 302 -6.06 0.10 4.17
CA LYS A 302 -7.49 0.08 4.58
C LYS A 302 -8.46 -0.26 3.45
N ALA A 303 -8.04 -0.06 2.22
CA ALA A 303 -8.80 -0.42 1.02
C ALA A 303 -8.45 -1.83 0.49
N GLY A 304 -7.65 -2.62 1.22
CA GLY A 304 -7.20 -3.94 0.81
C GLY A 304 -6.09 -3.92 -0.25
N VAL A 305 -5.31 -2.83 -0.32
CA VAL A 305 -4.20 -2.66 -1.26
C VAL A 305 -2.91 -2.45 -0.48
N LEU A 306 -2.03 -3.42 -0.46
CA LEU A 306 -0.72 -3.32 0.17
C LEU A 306 0.30 -2.71 -0.79
N VAL A 307 0.96 -1.66 -0.37
CA VAL A 307 1.98 -0.96 -1.17
C VAL A 307 3.32 -1.06 -0.46
N LYS A 308 4.32 -1.65 -1.09
CA LYS A 308 5.65 -1.93 -0.51
C LYS A 308 6.58 -0.72 -0.38
N GLY A 309 6.12 0.48 -0.74
CA GLY A 309 6.94 1.69 -0.60
C GLY A 309 6.30 2.95 -1.16
N SER A 310 6.75 4.11 -0.67
CA SER A 310 6.27 5.41 -1.15
C SER A 310 6.63 5.68 -2.62
N ASN A 311 7.75 5.13 -3.11
CA ASN A 311 8.14 5.17 -4.51
C ASN A 311 7.10 4.49 -5.42
N TYR A 312 6.47 3.42 -4.96
CA TYR A 312 5.46 2.69 -5.73
C TYR A 312 4.13 3.46 -5.79
N LEU A 313 3.73 4.16 -4.72
CA LEU A 313 2.61 5.10 -4.78
C LEU A 313 2.87 6.21 -5.82
N GLU A 314 4.07 6.78 -5.82
CA GLU A 314 4.43 7.80 -6.80
C GLU A 314 4.40 7.26 -8.23
N THR A 315 4.95 6.05 -8.46
CA THR A 315 4.95 5.38 -9.76
C THR A 315 3.52 5.07 -10.22
N LEU A 316 2.69 4.50 -9.35
CA LEU A 316 1.31 4.15 -9.64
C LEU A 316 0.47 5.37 -10.02
N SER A 317 0.71 6.53 -9.40
CA SER A 317 0.01 7.77 -9.75
C SER A 317 0.23 8.22 -11.20
N LYS A 318 1.38 7.84 -11.78
CA LYS A 318 1.82 8.17 -13.14
C LYS A 318 1.52 7.07 -14.16
N THR A 319 0.86 5.97 -13.73
CA THR A 319 0.54 4.83 -14.59
C THR A 319 -0.43 5.23 -15.70
N LYS A 320 -0.04 4.91 -16.92
CA LYS A 320 -0.78 5.17 -18.16
C LYS A 320 -1.06 3.92 -18.97
N TYR A 321 -0.26 2.89 -18.79
CA TYR A 321 -0.38 1.59 -19.45
C TYR A 321 -0.60 0.53 -18.37
N VAL A 322 -1.63 -0.29 -18.53
CA VAL A 322 -1.89 -1.43 -17.64
C VAL A 322 -1.99 -2.68 -18.47
N LEU A 323 -1.06 -3.59 -18.25
CA LEU A 323 -1.00 -4.89 -18.89
C LEU A 323 -1.50 -5.93 -17.90
N PHE A 324 -2.34 -6.85 -18.34
CA PHE A 324 -2.96 -7.89 -17.52
C PHE A 324 -2.57 -9.27 -18.02
N ASP A 325 -2.26 -10.18 -17.12
CA ASP A 325 -2.48 -11.59 -17.41
C ASP A 325 -4.00 -11.87 -17.47
N LYS A 326 -4.40 -12.89 -18.23
CA LYS A 326 -5.81 -13.27 -18.31
C LYS A 326 -6.23 -14.14 -17.12
N THR A 327 -5.55 -15.28 -16.97
CA THR A 327 -5.96 -16.37 -16.06
C THR A 327 -5.67 -16.01 -14.61
N GLY A 328 -6.64 -16.20 -13.71
CA GLY A 328 -6.48 -15.83 -12.30
C GLY A 328 -6.52 -14.32 -12.03
N THR A 329 -6.33 -13.47 -13.04
CA THR A 329 -6.30 -12.00 -12.94
C THR A 329 -7.64 -11.38 -13.34
N MET A 330 -8.02 -11.49 -14.62
CA MET A 330 -9.31 -10.99 -15.12
C MET A 330 -10.39 -12.06 -15.10
N THR A 331 -10.00 -13.32 -14.98
CA THR A 331 -10.84 -14.50 -14.83
C THR A 331 -10.58 -15.15 -13.47
N LYS A 332 -11.46 -16.06 -13.07
CA LYS A 332 -11.35 -16.77 -11.78
C LYS A 332 -10.23 -17.82 -11.74
N GLY A 333 -9.64 -18.17 -12.90
CA GLY A 333 -8.72 -19.29 -13.01
C GLY A 333 -9.39 -20.65 -12.77
N VAL A 334 -10.70 -20.67 -12.78
CA VAL A 334 -11.52 -21.88 -12.59
C VAL A 334 -12.28 -22.14 -13.87
N PHE A 335 -12.10 -23.34 -14.40
CA PHE A 335 -12.85 -23.80 -15.55
C PHE A 335 -14.26 -24.22 -15.14
N GLU A 336 -15.29 -23.70 -15.80
CA GLU A 336 -16.68 -24.05 -15.56
C GLU A 336 -17.32 -24.52 -16.88
N VAL A 337 -18.32 -25.41 -16.75
CA VAL A 337 -19.15 -25.81 -17.89
C VAL A 337 -20.07 -24.65 -18.24
N VAL A 338 -19.82 -24.02 -19.39
CA VAL A 338 -20.58 -22.86 -19.87
C VAL A 338 -21.62 -23.20 -20.93
N GLY A 339 -21.53 -24.40 -21.52
CA GLY A 339 -22.50 -24.87 -22.50
C GLY A 339 -22.51 -26.38 -22.59
N VAL A 340 -23.69 -26.98 -22.87
CA VAL A 340 -23.86 -28.40 -23.12
C VAL A 340 -24.69 -28.54 -24.38
N HIS A 341 -24.11 -29.14 -25.40
CA HIS A 341 -24.70 -29.36 -26.72
C HIS A 341 -24.92 -30.86 -26.91
N ASP A 342 -26.14 -31.28 -26.65
CA ASP A 342 -26.61 -32.65 -26.75
C ASP A 342 -26.92 -33.02 -28.21
N ASN A 343 -26.68 -34.28 -28.57
CA ASN A 343 -27.04 -34.83 -29.88
C ASN A 343 -28.01 -36.02 -29.75
N THR A 344 -27.56 -37.08 -29.07
CA THR A 344 -28.35 -38.35 -28.97
C THR A 344 -28.86 -38.64 -27.56
N ILE A 345 -28.33 -37.96 -26.56
CA ILE A 345 -28.68 -38.14 -25.13
C ILE A 345 -28.93 -36.75 -24.49
N ASP A 346 -29.69 -36.73 -23.38
CA ASP A 346 -29.97 -35.46 -22.70
C ASP A 346 -28.75 -34.84 -22.01
N LYS A 347 -28.83 -33.53 -21.76
CA LYS A 347 -27.72 -32.75 -21.21
C LYS A 347 -27.19 -33.24 -19.87
N ASN A 348 -28.09 -33.66 -18.98
CA ASN A 348 -27.67 -34.12 -17.64
C ASN A 348 -26.92 -35.44 -17.72
N HIS A 349 -27.40 -36.35 -18.60
CA HIS A 349 -26.75 -37.62 -18.84
C HIS A 349 -25.41 -37.45 -19.55
N LEU A 350 -25.29 -36.46 -20.45
CA LEU A 350 -24.00 -36.10 -21.10
C LEU A 350 -22.97 -35.64 -20.07
N ILE A 351 -23.36 -34.78 -19.13
CA ILE A 351 -22.47 -34.30 -18.02
C ILE A 351 -22.12 -35.49 -17.11
N GLU A 352 -23.10 -36.37 -16.76
CA GLU A 352 -22.85 -37.54 -15.96
C GLU A 352 -21.77 -38.44 -16.58
N LEU A 353 -21.92 -38.83 -17.83
CA LEU A 353 -20.98 -39.69 -18.54
C LEU A 353 -19.57 -39.05 -18.60
N ALA A 354 -19.50 -37.75 -18.91
CA ALA A 354 -18.25 -37.02 -18.94
C ALA A 354 -17.57 -37.01 -17.56
N ALA A 355 -18.32 -36.73 -16.49
CA ALA A 355 -17.79 -36.66 -15.13
C ALA A 355 -17.31 -38.05 -14.65
N TYR A 356 -18.01 -39.11 -14.99
CA TYR A 356 -17.60 -40.47 -14.68
C TYR A 356 -16.35 -40.89 -15.45
N ALA A 357 -16.30 -40.66 -16.78
CA ALA A 357 -15.14 -41.01 -17.60
C ALA A 357 -13.86 -40.29 -17.14
N GLU A 358 -13.98 -39.03 -16.79
CA GLU A 358 -12.87 -38.16 -16.36
C GLU A 358 -12.55 -38.25 -14.85
N SER A 359 -13.24 -39.12 -14.09
CA SER A 359 -13.15 -39.13 -12.62
C SER A 359 -11.79 -39.55 -12.03
N TYR A 360 -10.94 -40.17 -12.81
CA TYR A 360 -9.58 -40.56 -12.44
C TYR A 360 -8.51 -39.58 -12.90
N SER A 361 -8.86 -38.63 -13.78
CA SER A 361 -7.95 -37.61 -14.24
C SER A 361 -7.83 -36.45 -13.22
N THR A 362 -6.61 -35.94 -13.02
CA THR A 362 -6.36 -34.78 -12.16
C THR A 362 -6.39 -33.47 -12.95
N HIS A 363 -6.75 -33.52 -14.22
CA HIS A 363 -6.79 -32.33 -15.07
C HIS A 363 -7.87 -31.33 -14.62
N PRO A 364 -7.64 -30.00 -14.67
CA PRO A 364 -8.63 -28.99 -14.28
C PRO A 364 -9.99 -29.13 -14.98
N ILE A 365 -10.00 -29.55 -16.26
CA ILE A 365 -11.22 -29.84 -17.04
C ILE A 365 -12.03 -30.97 -16.39
N SER A 366 -11.37 -32.01 -15.94
CA SER A 366 -12.02 -33.15 -15.29
C SER A 366 -12.71 -32.75 -13.99
N LYS A 367 -12.04 -31.86 -13.21
CA LYS A 367 -12.61 -31.31 -11.98
C LYS A 367 -13.85 -30.44 -12.27
N SER A 368 -13.84 -29.66 -13.37
CA SER A 368 -15.01 -28.86 -13.75
C SER A 368 -16.22 -29.71 -14.17
N LEU A 369 -15.97 -30.80 -14.88
CA LEU A 369 -17.03 -31.76 -15.24
C LEU A 369 -17.65 -32.44 -14.01
N GLN A 370 -16.80 -32.85 -13.06
CA GLN A 370 -17.27 -33.44 -11.79
C GLN A 370 -18.07 -32.42 -10.96
N THR A 371 -17.63 -31.18 -10.92
CA THR A 371 -18.34 -30.08 -10.22
C THR A 371 -19.70 -29.80 -10.89
N ALA A 372 -19.74 -29.76 -12.21
CA ALA A 372 -20.99 -29.57 -12.97
C ALA A 372 -22.00 -30.71 -12.77
N TYR A 373 -21.51 -31.94 -12.59
CA TYR A 373 -22.37 -33.08 -12.24
C TYR A 373 -22.99 -32.92 -10.85
N GLY A 374 -22.26 -32.37 -9.88
CA GLY A 374 -22.79 -31.98 -8.57
C GLY A 374 -23.22 -33.10 -7.64
N LYS A 375 -22.94 -34.35 -8.00
CA LYS A 375 -23.27 -35.56 -7.21
C LYS A 375 -22.00 -36.36 -6.96
N GLY A 376 -22.03 -37.20 -5.93
CA GLY A 376 -20.93 -38.13 -5.65
C GLY A 376 -20.74 -39.12 -6.80
N ILE A 377 -19.48 -39.34 -7.20
CA ILE A 377 -19.15 -40.34 -8.25
C ILE A 377 -18.96 -41.71 -7.60
N ASP A 378 -19.82 -42.65 -7.97
CA ASP A 378 -19.68 -44.06 -7.58
C ASP A 378 -18.65 -44.72 -8.49
N LYS A 379 -17.43 -44.87 -7.99
CA LYS A 379 -16.33 -45.50 -8.73
C LYS A 379 -16.56 -46.98 -9.08
N SER A 380 -17.52 -47.66 -8.43
CA SER A 380 -17.87 -49.03 -8.76
C SER A 380 -18.52 -49.20 -10.15
N ARG A 381 -19.10 -48.12 -10.68
CA ARG A 381 -19.71 -48.05 -12.02
C ARG A 381 -18.68 -47.91 -13.15
N ILE A 382 -17.39 -47.70 -12.82
CA ILE A 382 -16.33 -47.38 -13.77
C ILE A 382 -15.35 -48.55 -13.88
N SER A 383 -15.04 -48.94 -15.11
CA SER A 383 -14.00 -49.93 -15.42
C SER A 383 -13.23 -49.57 -16.69
N ASP A 384 -12.13 -50.27 -16.92
CA ASP A 384 -11.31 -50.17 -18.15
C ASP A 384 -10.87 -48.71 -18.52
N VAL A 385 -10.50 -47.90 -17.52
CA VAL A 385 -10.07 -46.50 -17.75
C VAL A 385 -8.73 -46.46 -18.48
N LYS A 386 -8.72 -45.78 -19.61
CA LYS A 386 -7.54 -45.55 -20.44
C LYS A 386 -7.40 -44.09 -20.81
N GLU A 387 -6.40 -43.44 -20.25
CA GLU A 387 -6.03 -42.05 -20.60
C GLU A 387 -5.13 -42.03 -21.82
N ILE A 388 -5.48 -41.21 -22.82
CA ILE A 388 -4.72 -41.01 -24.06
C ILE A 388 -4.16 -39.61 -24.05
N SER A 389 -2.86 -39.50 -23.79
CA SER A 389 -2.18 -38.20 -23.64
C SER A 389 -2.45 -37.26 -24.83
N GLY A 390 -2.89 -36.05 -24.52
CA GLY A 390 -3.22 -35.02 -25.51
C GLY A 390 -4.52 -35.24 -26.30
N HIS A 391 -5.32 -36.28 -25.97
CA HIS A 391 -6.57 -36.61 -26.66
C HIS A 391 -7.76 -36.62 -25.70
N GLY A 392 -7.67 -37.33 -24.57
CA GLY A 392 -8.75 -37.49 -23.61
C GLY A 392 -8.75 -38.87 -22.91
N VAL A 393 -9.89 -39.29 -22.42
CA VAL A 393 -10.07 -40.51 -21.64
C VAL A 393 -11.13 -41.43 -22.31
N ILE A 394 -10.87 -42.71 -22.35
CA ILE A 394 -11.84 -43.75 -22.68
C ILE A 394 -12.07 -44.61 -21.42
N ALA A 395 -13.31 -44.82 -21.01
CA ALA A 395 -13.65 -45.59 -19.84
C ALA A 395 -14.96 -46.37 -20.09
N LYS A 396 -15.18 -47.45 -19.36
CA LYS A 396 -16.49 -48.08 -19.31
C LYS A 396 -17.28 -47.61 -18.11
N VAL A 397 -18.44 -47.01 -18.36
CA VAL A 397 -19.40 -46.55 -17.35
C VAL A 397 -20.66 -47.41 -17.48
N ASP A 398 -21.03 -48.11 -16.42
CA ASP A 398 -22.15 -49.07 -16.43
C ASP A 398 -22.06 -50.09 -17.56
N GLY A 399 -20.83 -50.52 -17.91
CA GLY A 399 -20.58 -51.49 -18.98
C GLY A 399 -20.58 -50.92 -20.41
N LYS A 400 -20.91 -49.63 -20.59
CA LYS A 400 -20.87 -48.92 -21.88
C LYS A 400 -19.56 -48.20 -22.06
N GLU A 401 -19.03 -48.20 -23.28
CA GLU A 401 -17.81 -47.48 -23.60
C GLU A 401 -18.09 -45.97 -23.76
N VAL A 402 -17.44 -45.15 -22.93
CA VAL A 402 -17.52 -43.68 -22.97
C VAL A 402 -16.17 -43.11 -23.32
N ALA A 403 -16.09 -42.37 -24.42
CA ALA A 403 -14.94 -41.60 -24.78
C ALA A 403 -15.20 -40.11 -24.54
N ALA A 404 -14.36 -39.47 -23.71
CA ALA A 404 -14.40 -38.03 -23.40
C ALA A 404 -13.10 -37.39 -23.78
N GLY A 405 -13.10 -36.36 -24.66
CA GLY A 405 -11.86 -35.71 -25.10
C GLY A 405 -12.05 -34.68 -26.19
N ASN A 406 -10.93 -34.27 -26.80
CA ASN A 406 -10.95 -33.27 -27.88
C ASN A 406 -11.30 -33.90 -29.25
N GLY A 407 -11.38 -33.05 -30.30
CA GLY A 407 -11.68 -33.53 -31.65
C GLY A 407 -10.69 -34.57 -32.18
N LYS A 408 -9.43 -34.54 -31.76
CA LYS A 408 -8.43 -35.56 -32.16
C LYS A 408 -8.78 -36.95 -31.63
N LEU A 409 -9.43 -37.04 -30.46
CA LEU A 409 -9.92 -38.30 -29.93
C LEU A 409 -11.05 -38.83 -30.82
N MET A 410 -11.97 -37.97 -31.24
CA MET A 410 -13.08 -38.36 -32.15
C MET A 410 -12.56 -38.79 -33.51
N ASP A 411 -11.56 -38.06 -34.07
CA ASP A 411 -10.91 -38.45 -35.32
C ASP A 411 -10.23 -39.83 -35.21
N MET A 412 -9.53 -40.07 -34.09
CA MET A 412 -8.88 -41.38 -33.84
C MET A 412 -9.90 -42.54 -33.75
N LEU A 413 -11.08 -42.27 -33.25
CA LEU A 413 -12.17 -43.22 -33.17
C LEU A 413 -12.99 -43.33 -34.47
N GLY A 414 -12.65 -42.50 -35.49
CA GLY A 414 -13.37 -42.46 -36.76
C GLY A 414 -14.76 -41.88 -36.69
N LEU A 415 -15.07 -41.10 -35.67
CA LEU A 415 -16.38 -40.52 -35.41
C LEU A 415 -16.52 -39.15 -36.04
N LYS A 416 -17.65 -38.88 -36.69
CA LYS A 416 -18.03 -37.55 -37.11
C LYS A 416 -18.61 -36.78 -35.92
N TYR A 417 -18.06 -35.61 -35.63
CA TYR A 417 -18.55 -34.74 -34.54
C TYR A 417 -19.01 -33.41 -35.08
N THR A 418 -19.83 -32.73 -34.31
CA THR A 418 -20.32 -31.37 -34.65
C THR A 418 -19.28 -30.33 -34.24
N GLU A 419 -18.80 -29.53 -35.20
CA GLU A 419 -18.00 -28.37 -34.88
C GLU A 419 -18.87 -27.32 -34.17
N CYS A 420 -18.37 -26.79 -33.08
CA CYS A 420 -19.02 -25.74 -32.32
C CYS A 420 -18.32 -24.39 -32.58
N GLU A 421 -19.07 -23.41 -33.02
CA GLU A 421 -18.53 -22.03 -33.25
C GLU A 421 -18.29 -21.27 -31.94
N GLN A 422 -18.87 -21.73 -30.83
CA GLN A 422 -18.67 -21.08 -29.53
C GLN A 422 -17.24 -21.28 -29.03
N VAL A 423 -16.70 -20.24 -28.42
CA VAL A 423 -15.32 -20.18 -27.96
C VAL A 423 -15.20 -20.83 -26.58
N GLY A 424 -14.23 -21.73 -26.44
CA GLY A 424 -13.95 -22.47 -25.21
C GLY A 424 -13.31 -23.83 -25.51
N THR A 425 -12.92 -24.53 -24.45
CA THR A 425 -12.43 -25.91 -24.56
C THR A 425 -13.61 -26.85 -24.77
N LYS A 426 -13.58 -27.56 -25.88
CA LYS A 426 -14.65 -28.50 -26.27
C LYS A 426 -14.26 -29.90 -25.83
N VAL A 427 -15.08 -30.47 -24.96
CA VAL A 427 -14.97 -31.90 -24.58
C VAL A 427 -16.08 -32.66 -25.31
N HIS A 428 -15.70 -33.39 -26.35
CA HIS A 428 -16.59 -34.24 -27.12
C HIS A 428 -16.80 -35.55 -26.38
N ILE A 429 -18.04 -36.04 -26.38
CA ILE A 429 -18.41 -37.27 -25.74
C ILE A 429 -18.95 -38.23 -26.79
N ALA A 430 -18.43 -39.45 -26.77
CA ALA A 430 -18.98 -40.56 -27.54
C ALA A 430 -19.40 -41.71 -26.60
N LEU A 431 -20.50 -42.40 -26.92
CA LEU A 431 -21.07 -43.50 -26.18
C LEU A 431 -21.22 -44.72 -27.12
N ASP A 432 -20.59 -45.84 -26.79
CA ASP A 432 -20.65 -47.11 -27.56
C ASP A 432 -20.34 -46.90 -29.06
N GLY A 433 -19.37 -46.02 -29.38
CA GLY A 433 -18.94 -45.72 -30.76
C GLY A 433 -19.84 -44.74 -31.51
N GLU A 434 -20.82 -44.10 -30.87
CA GLU A 434 -21.64 -43.04 -31.45
C GLU A 434 -21.38 -41.70 -30.80
N TYR A 435 -21.33 -40.60 -31.60
CA TYR A 435 -21.14 -39.27 -31.07
C TYR A 435 -22.39 -38.78 -30.30
N ALA A 436 -22.21 -38.52 -29.01
CA ALA A 436 -23.29 -38.15 -28.09
C ALA A 436 -23.52 -36.65 -27.93
N GLY A 437 -22.46 -35.83 -28.15
CA GLY A 437 -22.53 -34.39 -28.00
C GLY A 437 -21.20 -33.82 -27.52
N HIS A 438 -21.19 -32.53 -27.15
CA HIS A 438 -20.02 -31.91 -26.57
C HIS A 438 -20.37 -30.95 -25.42
N ILE A 439 -19.41 -30.80 -24.52
CA ILE A 439 -19.47 -29.88 -23.38
C ILE A 439 -18.46 -28.78 -23.60
N LEU A 440 -18.92 -27.54 -23.49
CA LEU A 440 -18.09 -26.36 -23.62
C LEU A 440 -17.63 -25.92 -22.22
N ILE A 441 -16.33 -25.82 -22.06
CA ILE A 441 -15.68 -25.42 -20.81
C ILE A 441 -14.89 -24.16 -21.06
N SER A 442 -15.06 -23.17 -20.20
CA SER A 442 -14.33 -21.90 -20.29
C SER A 442 -13.90 -21.42 -18.91
N ASP A 443 -12.85 -20.63 -18.88
CA ASP A 443 -12.46 -19.89 -17.69
C ASP A 443 -13.43 -18.70 -17.50
N VAL A 444 -13.93 -18.54 -16.29
CA VAL A 444 -15.01 -17.59 -15.99
C VAL A 444 -14.45 -16.20 -15.72
N ILE A 445 -14.94 -15.21 -16.44
CA ILE A 445 -14.61 -13.80 -16.20
C ILE A 445 -15.12 -13.41 -14.80
N LYS A 446 -14.28 -12.72 -14.01
CA LYS A 446 -14.70 -12.16 -12.71
C LYS A 446 -15.79 -11.10 -12.91
N PRO A 447 -16.84 -11.06 -12.08
CA PRO A 447 -17.98 -10.16 -12.26
C PRO A 447 -17.60 -8.67 -12.35
N THR A 448 -16.51 -8.30 -11.68
CA THR A 448 -16.03 -6.92 -11.58
C THR A 448 -15.03 -6.52 -12.66
N SER A 449 -14.52 -7.46 -13.48
CA SER A 449 -13.45 -7.21 -14.47
C SER A 449 -13.83 -6.16 -15.50
N LYS A 450 -15.03 -6.22 -16.06
CA LYS A 450 -15.51 -5.22 -17.04
C LYS A 450 -15.60 -3.82 -16.43
N GLN A 451 -16.14 -3.72 -15.23
CA GLN A 451 -16.21 -2.46 -14.50
C GLN A 451 -14.80 -1.94 -14.17
N ALA A 452 -13.87 -2.82 -13.79
CA ALA A 452 -12.48 -2.46 -13.50
C ALA A 452 -11.79 -1.81 -14.69
N ILE A 453 -11.96 -2.33 -15.92
CA ILE A 453 -11.41 -1.73 -17.15
C ILE A 453 -12.01 -0.32 -17.38
N ALA A 454 -13.33 -0.16 -17.24
CA ALA A 454 -13.97 1.14 -17.38
C ALA A 454 -13.46 2.16 -16.34
N GLU A 455 -13.30 1.74 -15.08
CA GLU A 455 -12.78 2.58 -14.01
C GLU A 455 -11.30 2.94 -14.18
N LEU A 456 -10.48 2.06 -14.72
CA LEU A 456 -9.09 2.34 -15.08
C LEU A 456 -9.00 3.44 -16.14
N LYS A 457 -9.82 3.36 -17.19
CA LYS A 457 -9.91 4.40 -18.22
C LYS A 457 -10.36 5.73 -17.62
N SER A 458 -11.36 5.73 -16.73
CA SER A 458 -11.81 6.92 -15.99
C SER A 458 -10.73 7.50 -15.07
N ALA A 459 -9.90 6.63 -14.48
CA ALA A 459 -8.75 7.03 -13.68
C ALA A 459 -7.59 7.58 -14.51
N GLY A 460 -7.71 7.62 -15.85
CA GLY A 460 -6.77 8.24 -16.77
C GLY A 460 -5.65 7.31 -17.24
N VAL A 461 -5.89 6.00 -17.22
CA VAL A 461 -5.12 5.00 -17.96
C VAL A 461 -5.38 5.23 -19.44
N LYS A 462 -4.33 5.27 -20.25
CA LYS A 462 -4.42 5.53 -21.70
C LYS A 462 -4.70 4.25 -22.47
N LYS A 463 -4.16 3.13 -22.00
CA LYS A 463 -4.20 1.87 -22.70
C LYS A 463 -4.23 0.69 -21.73
N THR A 464 -5.12 -0.24 -22.01
CA THR A 464 -5.27 -1.53 -21.35
C THR A 464 -4.91 -2.64 -22.33
N VAL A 465 -4.11 -3.61 -21.92
CA VAL A 465 -3.58 -4.67 -22.76
C VAL A 465 -3.72 -6.00 -22.04
N MET A 466 -4.15 -7.05 -22.72
CA MET A 466 -4.20 -8.40 -22.16
C MET A 466 -3.11 -9.26 -22.82
N LEU A 467 -2.35 -9.98 -21.99
CA LEU A 467 -1.34 -10.95 -22.39
C LEU A 467 -1.81 -12.34 -21.94
N THR A 468 -1.87 -13.32 -22.87
CA THR A 468 -2.33 -14.66 -22.54
C THR A 468 -1.66 -15.72 -23.41
N GLY A 469 -1.51 -16.95 -22.87
CA GLY A 469 -1.10 -18.13 -23.61
C GLY A 469 -2.24 -18.79 -24.38
N ASP A 470 -3.49 -18.32 -24.23
CA ASP A 470 -4.65 -18.93 -24.91
C ASP A 470 -4.63 -18.70 -26.42
N ALA A 471 -5.45 -19.49 -27.12
CA ALA A 471 -5.70 -19.33 -28.54
C ALA A 471 -6.31 -17.97 -28.86
N SER A 472 -5.99 -17.46 -30.06
CA SER A 472 -6.35 -16.09 -30.51
C SER A 472 -7.84 -15.78 -30.39
N ASP A 473 -8.71 -16.73 -30.76
CA ASP A 473 -10.16 -16.51 -30.74
C ASP A 473 -10.71 -16.35 -29.33
N VAL A 474 -10.23 -17.18 -28.38
CA VAL A 474 -10.60 -17.10 -26.95
C VAL A 474 -10.14 -15.76 -26.36
N ALA A 475 -8.90 -15.42 -26.60
CA ALA A 475 -8.29 -14.19 -26.09
C ALA A 475 -9.03 -12.94 -26.60
N LYS A 476 -9.36 -12.91 -27.91
CA LYS A 476 -10.06 -11.80 -28.53
C LYS A 476 -11.48 -11.63 -27.98
N GLN A 477 -12.23 -12.73 -27.84
CA GLN A 477 -13.58 -12.68 -27.28
C GLN A 477 -13.59 -12.11 -25.86
N VAL A 478 -12.68 -12.56 -24.98
CA VAL A 478 -12.56 -12.04 -23.60
C VAL A 478 -12.18 -10.56 -23.62
N ALA A 479 -11.24 -10.16 -24.47
CA ALA A 479 -10.83 -8.76 -24.56
C ALA A 479 -11.97 -7.84 -25.02
N ASP A 480 -12.74 -8.26 -26.02
CA ASP A 480 -13.91 -7.51 -26.55
C ASP A 480 -15.02 -7.41 -25.49
N GLU A 481 -15.30 -8.49 -24.75
CA GLU A 481 -16.30 -8.48 -23.67
C GLU A 481 -15.91 -7.54 -22.53
N LEU A 482 -14.64 -7.50 -22.15
CA LEU A 482 -14.11 -6.64 -21.10
C LEU A 482 -13.90 -5.19 -21.56
N GLY A 483 -13.82 -4.94 -22.88
CA GLY A 483 -13.50 -3.64 -23.44
C GLY A 483 -12.01 -3.26 -23.29
N ILE A 484 -11.12 -4.26 -23.36
CA ILE A 484 -9.67 -4.09 -23.36
C ILE A 484 -9.21 -3.58 -24.74
N ASP A 485 -8.22 -2.68 -24.78
CA ASP A 485 -7.83 -1.98 -26.01
C ASP A 485 -6.98 -2.84 -26.96
N GLU A 486 -6.14 -3.72 -26.41
CA GLU A 486 -5.29 -4.64 -27.18
C GLU A 486 -5.14 -5.99 -26.49
N VAL A 487 -4.97 -7.05 -27.28
CA VAL A 487 -4.74 -8.41 -26.80
C VAL A 487 -3.63 -9.09 -27.58
N TYR A 488 -2.79 -9.81 -26.87
CA TYR A 488 -1.75 -10.69 -27.43
C TYR A 488 -1.98 -12.09 -26.88
N SER A 489 -2.16 -13.03 -27.79
CA SER A 489 -2.47 -14.44 -27.55
C SER A 489 -1.30 -15.36 -27.85
N GLU A 490 -1.41 -16.62 -27.47
CA GLU A 490 -0.44 -17.69 -27.73
C GLU A 490 0.99 -17.38 -27.24
N LEU A 491 1.09 -16.56 -26.16
CA LEU A 491 2.37 -16.13 -25.61
C LEU A 491 2.94 -17.18 -24.66
N LEU A 492 4.22 -17.47 -24.81
CA LEU A 492 5.03 -18.13 -23.80
C LEU A 492 5.44 -17.13 -22.71
N PRO A 493 5.89 -17.59 -21.54
CA PRO A 493 6.31 -16.69 -20.45
C PRO A 493 7.35 -15.64 -20.87
N ASP A 494 8.34 -16.02 -21.68
CA ASP A 494 9.38 -15.12 -22.19
C ASP A 494 8.82 -14.09 -23.20
N ASP A 495 7.79 -14.46 -23.96
CA ASP A 495 7.12 -13.55 -24.88
C ASP A 495 6.34 -12.47 -24.11
N LYS A 496 5.75 -12.81 -22.97
CA LYS A 496 5.11 -11.81 -22.09
C LYS A 496 6.10 -10.76 -21.60
N VAL A 497 7.31 -11.19 -21.16
CA VAL A 497 8.39 -10.27 -20.77
C VAL A 497 8.78 -9.36 -21.92
N SER A 498 8.98 -9.94 -23.12
CA SER A 498 9.34 -9.19 -24.32
C SER A 498 8.28 -8.15 -24.69
N LYS A 499 6.99 -8.48 -24.53
CA LYS A 499 5.89 -7.52 -24.75
C LYS A 499 5.89 -6.38 -23.73
N VAL A 500 6.15 -6.65 -22.47
CA VAL A 500 6.31 -5.60 -21.44
C VAL A 500 7.47 -4.68 -21.81
N GLU A 501 8.63 -5.22 -22.24
CA GLU A 501 9.78 -4.42 -22.67
C GLU A 501 9.49 -3.58 -23.91
N GLU A 502 8.72 -4.10 -24.86
CA GLU A 502 8.25 -3.35 -26.03
C GLU A 502 7.45 -2.10 -25.60
N TYR A 503 6.50 -2.24 -24.67
CA TYR A 503 5.73 -1.12 -24.15
C TYR A 503 6.58 -0.15 -23.30
N LEU A 504 7.52 -0.68 -22.50
CA LEU A 504 8.46 0.14 -21.73
C LEU A 504 9.33 1.03 -22.64
N SER A 505 9.72 0.53 -23.81
CA SER A 505 10.52 1.29 -24.78
C SER A 505 9.73 2.36 -25.53
N LYS A 506 8.42 2.16 -25.73
CA LYS A 506 7.53 3.05 -26.49
C LYS A 506 6.94 4.20 -25.68
N LYS A 507 6.83 4.03 -24.34
CA LYS A 507 6.25 5.04 -23.46
C LYS A 507 7.21 6.20 -23.20
N SER A 508 6.68 7.38 -22.82
CA SER A 508 7.52 8.48 -22.36
C SER A 508 8.06 8.19 -20.93
N GLU A 509 9.18 8.81 -20.56
CA GLU A 509 9.77 8.65 -19.21
C GLU A 509 8.83 9.04 -18.08
N LYS A 510 7.93 9.99 -18.33
CA LYS A 510 6.93 10.48 -17.36
C LYS A 510 5.75 9.54 -17.18
N GLU A 511 5.53 8.66 -18.13
CA GLU A 511 4.44 7.68 -18.11
C GLU A 511 4.97 6.35 -17.56
N LYS A 512 4.12 5.67 -16.77
CA LYS A 512 4.47 4.42 -16.13
C LYS A 512 3.57 3.30 -16.59
N LEU A 513 4.14 2.10 -16.58
CA LEU A 513 3.50 0.86 -16.98
C LEU A 513 3.33 -0.03 -15.74
N ALA A 514 2.10 -0.48 -15.49
CA ALA A 514 1.80 -1.51 -14.52
C ALA A 514 1.55 -2.85 -15.23
N PHE A 515 2.07 -3.93 -14.67
CA PHE A 515 1.68 -5.28 -15.01
C PHE A 515 0.90 -5.90 -13.84
N VAL A 516 -0.19 -6.58 -14.15
CA VAL A 516 -1.08 -7.22 -13.17
C VAL A 516 -1.15 -8.71 -13.48
N GLY A 517 -0.84 -9.55 -12.50
CA GLY A 517 -0.85 -11.00 -12.64
C GLY A 517 -1.15 -11.71 -11.31
N ASP A 518 -1.36 -13.02 -11.35
CA ASP A 518 -1.55 -13.86 -10.17
C ASP A 518 -0.24 -14.27 -9.49
N GLY A 519 0.86 -14.11 -10.19
CA GLY A 519 2.23 -14.10 -9.69
C GLY A 519 2.97 -15.41 -9.64
N ILE A 520 2.35 -16.57 -9.80
CA ILE A 520 3.08 -17.85 -9.78
C ILE A 520 3.94 -17.98 -11.05
N ASN A 521 3.33 -17.74 -12.20
CA ASN A 521 3.99 -17.85 -13.51
C ASN A 521 4.52 -16.49 -14.02
N ASP A 522 4.02 -15.39 -13.47
CA ASP A 522 4.28 -14.04 -13.95
C ASP A 522 5.32 -13.27 -13.13
N ALA A 523 5.97 -13.89 -12.14
CA ALA A 523 6.99 -13.25 -11.31
C ALA A 523 8.09 -12.52 -12.11
N PRO A 524 8.63 -13.08 -13.21
CA PRO A 524 9.59 -12.36 -14.05
C PRO A 524 8.97 -11.12 -14.72
N VAL A 525 7.71 -11.18 -15.13
CA VAL A 525 7.00 -10.10 -15.80
C VAL A 525 6.64 -8.99 -14.80
N LEU A 526 6.18 -9.36 -13.60
CA LEU A 526 5.91 -8.45 -12.48
C LEU A 526 7.15 -7.62 -12.12
N SER A 527 8.30 -8.29 -11.99
CA SER A 527 9.57 -7.63 -11.64
C SER A 527 10.11 -6.73 -12.76
N ARG A 528 9.71 -6.96 -14.00
CA ARG A 528 10.21 -6.21 -15.17
C ARG A 528 9.44 -4.92 -15.44
N ALA A 529 8.18 -4.85 -15.08
CA ALA A 529 7.34 -3.66 -15.23
C ALA A 529 7.85 -2.46 -14.39
N ASP A 530 7.41 -1.22 -14.70
CA ASP A 530 7.67 -0.09 -13.79
C ASP A 530 7.02 -0.33 -12.42
N ILE A 531 5.94 -1.09 -12.38
CA ILE A 531 5.24 -1.50 -11.16
C ILE A 531 4.53 -2.84 -11.39
N GLY A 532 4.84 -3.82 -10.56
CA GLY A 532 4.18 -5.12 -10.53
C GLY A 532 3.05 -5.12 -9.51
N ILE A 533 1.86 -5.60 -9.91
CA ILE A 533 0.68 -5.72 -9.06
C ILE A 533 0.27 -7.19 -9.01
N ALA A 534 0.34 -7.81 -7.85
CA ALA A 534 -0.14 -9.18 -7.64
C ALA A 534 -1.59 -9.20 -7.20
N MET A 535 -2.38 -10.09 -7.81
CA MET A 535 -3.78 -10.37 -7.46
C MET A 535 -3.84 -11.45 -6.38
N GLY A 536 -4.83 -11.35 -5.49
CA GLY A 536 -5.20 -12.44 -4.59
C GLY A 536 -4.05 -12.98 -3.73
N ALA A 537 -3.39 -12.11 -2.97
CA ALA A 537 -2.19 -12.43 -2.19
C ALA A 537 -2.27 -13.63 -1.24
N MET A 538 -3.43 -14.25 -1.14
CA MET A 538 -3.69 -15.34 -0.20
C MET A 538 -3.18 -16.71 -0.66
N GLY A 539 -2.61 -16.82 -1.86
CA GLY A 539 -2.22 -18.09 -2.47
C GLY A 539 -0.77 -18.25 -2.91
N SER A 540 -0.02 -17.18 -3.18
CA SER A 540 1.34 -17.31 -3.76
C SER A 540 2.37 -16.41 -3.08
N ASP A 541 3.24 -17.02 -2.29
CA ASP A 541 4.39 -16.33 -1.68
C ASP A 541 5.33 -15.71 -2.72
N ALA A 542 5.53 -16.40 -3.85
CA ALA A 542 6.35 -15.91 -4.96
C ALA A 542 5.77 -14.64 -5.59
N ALA A 543 4.43 -14.54 -5.71
CA ALA A 543 3.75 -13.35 -6.19
C ALA A 543 3.93 -12.17 -5.25
N ILE A 544 3.73 -12.43 -3.95
CA ILE A 544 3.92 -11.41 -2.91
C ILE A 544 5.34 -10.88 -2.97
N GLU A 545 6.34 -11.73 -3.13
CA GLU A 545 7.74 -11.30 -3.14
C GLU A 545 8.08 -10.49 -4.40
N ALA A 546 7.63 -10.92 -5.56
CA ALA A 546 7.95 -10.31 -6.85
C ALA A 546 7.21 -8.98 -7.12
N ALA A 547 6.01 -8.80 -6.57
CA ALA A 547 5.19 -7.62 -6.81
C ALA A 547 5.59 -6.42 -5.92
N ASP A 548 5.31 -5.21 -6.39
CA ASP A 548 5.47 -3.95 -5.67
C ASP A 548 4.19 -3.55 -4.92
N ILE A 549 3.06 -3.99 -5.44
CA ILE A 549 1.72 -3.82 -4.87
C ILE A 549 1.05 -5.17 -4.83
N VAL A 550 0.36 -5.43 -3.74
CA VAL A 550 -0.38 -6.67 -3.54
C VAL A 550 -1.83 -6.34 -3.23
N LEU A 551 -2.76 -6.89 -4.00
CA LEU A 551 -4.18 -6.82 -3.72
C LEU A 551 -4.54 -7.97 -2.77
N MET A 552 -5.19 -7.63 -1.66
CA MET A 552 -5.49 -8.60 -0.59
C MET A 552 -6.60 -9.58 -0.96
N ASP A 553 -7.42 -9.21 -1.92
CA ASP A 553 -8.48 -10.03 -2.49
C ASP A 553 -8.32 -10.11 -4.02
N ASP A 554 -9.19 -10.88 -4.62
CA ASP A 554 -9.20 -11.17 -6.05
C ASP A 554 -10.03 -10.18 -6.87
N ASP A 555 -10.31 -8.95 -6.34
CA ASP A 555 -11.14 -7.96 -7.03
C ASP A 555 -10.32 -7.00 -7.92
N PRO A 556 -10.43 -7.09 -9.26
CA PRO A 556 -9.76 -6.17 -10.19
C PRO A 556 -10.12 -4.68 -10.02
N LEU A 557 -11.27 -4.35 -9.43
CA LEU A 557 -11.67 -2.96 -9.16
C LEU A 557 -10.66 -2.24 -8.26
N LYS A 558 -9.96 -2.97 -7.40
CA LYS A 558 -8.96 -2.38 -6.49
C LYS A 558 -7.75 -1.81 -7.22
N ILE A 559 -7.47 -2.23 -8.44
CA ILE A 559 -6.39 -1.63 -9.26
C ILE A 559 -6.71 -0.17 -9.56
N ALA A 560 -7.93 0.10 -10.04
CA ALA A 560 -8.38 1.47 -10.32
C ALA A 560 -8.42 2.31 -9.03
N LYS A 561 -8.88 1.73 -7.93
CA LYS A 561 -8.92 2.37 -6.61
C LYS A 561 -7.51 2.71 -6.12
N ALA A 562 -6.54 1.81 -6.27
CA ALA A 562 -5.14 2.03 -5.94
C ALA A 562 -4.54 3.22 -6.72
N ILE A 563 -4.81 3.32 -8.02
CA ILE A 563 -4.39 4.45 -8.86
C ILE A 563 -5.03 5.78 -8.37
N LYS A 564 -6.33 5.78 -8.05
CA LYS A 564 -7.02 6.97 -7.52
C LYS A 564 -6.45 7.41 -6.18
N ILE A 565 -6.17 6.47 -5.26
CA ILE A 565 -5.53 6.74 -3.96
C ILE A 565 -4.14 7.35 -4.17
N SER A 566 -3.35 6.78 -5.05
CA SER A 566 -1.99 7.24 -5.36
C SER A 566 -1.99 8.66 -5.95
N LYS A 567 -2.91 8.96 -6.87
CA LYS A 567 -3.09 10.32 -7.43
C LYS A 567 -3.50 11.33 -6.37
N LYS A 568 -4.44 10.97 -5.49
CA LYS A 568 -4.84 11.82 -4.36
C LYS A 568 -3.68 12.09 -3.41
N CYS A 569 -2.92 11.05 -3.05
CA CYS A 569 -1.75 11.18 -2.20
C CYS A 569 -0.72 12.15 -2.79
N LEU A 570 -0.36 11.95 -4.06
CA LEU A 570 0.61 12.81 -4.75
C LEU A 570 0.08 14.24 -4.92
N GLY A 571 -1.22 14.42 -5.18
CA GLY A 571 -1.87 15.74 -5.20
C GLY A 571 -1.67 16.49 -3.88
N ILE A 572 -1.91 15.82 -2.74
CA ILE A 572 -1.69 16.40 -1.40
C ILE A 572 -0.20 16.73 -1.16
N VAL A 573 0.71 15.88 -1.63
CA VAL A 573 2.16 16.16 -1.57
C VAL A 573 2.50 17.46 -2.29
N TYR A 574 2.03 17.64 -3.53
CA TYR A 574 2.26 18.87 -4.29
C TYR A 574 1.56 20.08 -3.69
N GLU A 575 0.32 19.94 -3.19
CA GLU A 575 -0.36 21.02 -2.45
C GLU A 575 0.50 21.51 -1.29
N ASN A 576 1.03 20.59 -0.48
CA ASN A 576 1.87 20.94 0.66
C ASN A 576 3.20 21.61 0.26
N ILE A 577 3.85 21.10 -0.79
CA ILE A 577 5.11 21.68 -1.30
C ILE A 577 4.87 23.11 -1.80
N ILE A 578 3.89 23.30 -2.68
CA ILE A 578 3.59 24.61 -3.29
C ILE A 578 3.17 25.62 -2.22
N PHE A 579 2.28 25.22 -1.32
CA PHE A 579 1.80 26.07 -0.24
C PHE A 579 2.94 26.48 0.70
N ALA A 580 3.73 25.52 1.19
CA ALA A 580 4.81 25.80 2.13
C ALA A 580 5.90 26.66 1.52
N LEU A 581 6.35 26.34 0.31
CA LEU A 581 7.39 27.13 -0.38
C LEU A 581 6.88 28.52 -0.79
N GLY A 582 5.61 28.62 -1.22
CA GLY A 582 5.00 29.90 -1.59
C GLY A 582 4.89 30.86 -0.41
N VAL A 583 4.34 30.41 0.72
CA VAL A 583 4.26 31.25 1.93
C VAL A 583 5.65 31.64 2.42
N LYS A 584 6.61 30.71 2.44
CA LYS A 584 7.97 30.99 2.84
C LYS A 584 8.65 32.03 1.95
N LEU A 585 8.52 31.94 0.64
CA LEU A 585 9.09 32.90 -0.29
C LEU A 585 8.56 34.32 0.00
N VAL A 586 7.24 34.45 0.19
CA VAL A 586 6.62 35.76 0.54
C VAL A 586 7.16 36.27 1.88
N CYS A 587 7.19 35.44 2.92
CA CYS A 587 7.68 35.83 4.23
C CYS A 587 9.18 36.18 4.25
N LEU A 588 10.01 35.46 3.46
CA LEU A 588 11.43 35.77 3.30
C LEU A 588 11.64 37.15 2.66
N ILE A 589 10.88 37.49 1.63
CA ILE A 589 10.94 38.85 1.00
C ILE A 589 10.51 39.90 2.02
N LEU A 590 9.42 39.72 2.73
CA LEU A 590 8.92 40.63 3.76
C LEU A 590 9.94 40.78 4.92
N GLY A 591 10.61 39.70 5.31
CA GLY A 591 11.66 39.71 6.32
C GLY A 591 12.90 40.47 5.89
N ALA A 592 13.37 40.28 4.67
CA ALA A 592 14.50 41.03 4.10
C ALA A 592 14.22 42.53 3.98
N LEU A 593 12.97 42.88 3.63
CA LEU A 593 12.53 44.29 3.58
C LEU A 593 12.35 44.92 4.98
N GLY A 594 12.31 44.07 6.05
CA GLY A 594 12.10 44.53 7.43
C GLY A 594 10.63 44.82 7.77
N ILE A 595 9.71 44.33 6.96
CA ILE A 595 8.24 44.41 7.20
C ILE A 595 7.78 43.27 8.11
N ALA A 596 8.34 42.08 7.93
CA ALA A 596 8.03 40.92 8.77
C ALA A 596 8.82 41.00 10.09
N ASN A 597 8.12 40.81 11.19
CA ASN A 597 8.70 40.66 12.53
C ASN A 597 8.85 39.17 12.88
N MET A 598 9.43 38.90 14.05
CA MET A 598 9.65 37.53 14.53
C MET A 598 8.34 36.69 14.66
N TRP A 599 7.19 37.31 14.96
CA TRP A 599 5.90 36.63 15.03
C TRP A 599 5.43 36.12 13.68
N VAL A 600 5.65 36.91 12.62
CA VAL A 600 5.36 36.47 11.24
C VAL A 600 6.31 35.32 10.86
N ALA A 601 7.58 35.39 11.29
CA ALA A 601 8.54 34.29 11.09
C ALA A 601 8.09 32.99 11.74
N ILE A 602 7.65 33.05 13.00
CA ILE A 602 7.11 31.87 13.73
C ILE A 602 5.88 31.30 13.01
N PHE A 603 4.94 32.15 12.56
CA PHE A 603 3.78 31.69 11.81
C PHE A 603 4.17 31.03 10.49
N ALA A 604 5.12 31.62 9.75
CA ALA A 604 5.63 31.06 8.50
C ALA A 604 6.32 29.71 8.67
N ASP A 605 6.84 29.41 9.84
CA ASP A 605 7.46 28.12 10.13
C ASP A 605 6.47 27.14 10.78
N VAL A 606 6.03 27.41 11.99
CA VAL A 606 5.18 26.50 12.79
C VAL A 606 3.74 26.44 12.28
N GLY A 607 3.14 27.60 11.92
CA GLY A 607 1.75 27.66 11.45
C GLY A 607 1.58 26.92 10.13
N VAL A 608 2.48 27.17 9.17
CA VAL A 608 2.47 26.51 7.87
C VAL A 608 2.69 25.00 8.01
N MET A 609 3.61 24.58 8.90
CA MET A 609 3.86 23.18 9.20
C MET A 609 2.58 22.49 9.74
N VAL A 610 1.87 23.10 10.69
CA VAL A 610 0.62 22.55 11.24
C VAL A 610 -0.43 22.37 10.15
N ILE A 611 -0.62 23.38 9.28
CA ILE A 611 -1.57 23.31 8.16
C ILE A 611 -1.18 22.17 7.20
N ALA A 612 0.09 22.07 6.82
CA ALA A 612 0.58 21.03 5.92
C ALA A 612 0.44 19.62 6.50
N VAL A 613 0.66 19.44 7.80
CA VAL A 613 0.44 18.17 8.52
C VAL A 613 -1.05 17.79 8.53
N LEU A 614 -1.94 18.74 8.81
CA LEU A 614 -3.38 18.51 8.77
C LEU A 614 -3.85 18.14 7.36
N ASN A 615 -3.30 18.79 6.32
CA ASN A 615 -3.58 18.44 4.93
C ASN A 615 -3.07 17.02 4.59
N ALA A 616 -1.88 16.63 5.07
CA ALA A 616 -1.30 15.29 4.85
C ALA A 616 -2.22 14.17 5.37
N ILE A 617 -2.88 14.37 6.53
CA ILE A 617 -3.80 13.38 7.12
C ILE A 617 -5.01 13.09 6.20
N ARG A 618 -5.38 13.99 5.28
CA ARG A 618 -6.46 13.76 4.29
C ARG A 618 -6.17 12.57 3.36
N ALA A 619 -4.91 12.18 3.20
CA ALA A 619 -4.54 11.02 2.41
C ALA A 619 -5.06 9.69 3.00
N LEU A 620 -5.34 9.63 4.32
CA LEU A 620 -6.00 8.46 4.96
C LEU A 620 -7.48 8.30 4.57
N MET A 621 -8.13 9.37 4.07
CA MET A 621 -9.57 9.37 3.81
C MET A 621 -9.88 8.80 2.42
N VAL A 622 -9.94 7.49 2.27
CA VAL A 622 -10.10 6.78 0.98
C VAL A 622 -11.52 6.22 0.74
N LYS A 623 -12.44 6.34 1.70
CA LYS A 623 -13.80 5.76 1.61
C LYS A 623 -14.68 6.31 0.47
N LYS A 624 -14.34 7.47 -0.11
CA LYS A 624 -15.12 8.14 -1.15
C LYS A 624 -14.44 8.11 -2.54
N LEU A 625 -13.44 7.24 -2.72
CA LEU A 625 -12.69 7.11 -3.98
C LEU A 625 -13.16 5.93 -4.81
#